data_43b5d066ecbb57ba12bf1a9f1f72333e
#
_entry.id   43b5d066ecbb57ba12bf1a9f1f72333e
#
_cell.length_a   1.000
_cell.length_b   1.000
_cell.length_c   1.000
_cell.angle_alpha   90.00
_cell.angle_beta   90.00
_cell.angle_gamma   90.00
#
_symmetry.space_group_name_H-M   'P 1'
#
loop_
_entity.id
_entity.type
_entity.pdbx_description
1 polymer ?
#
loop_
_entity_poly.entity_id
_entity_poly.type
_entity_poly.pdbx_seq_one_letter_code
_entity_poly.pdbx_strand_id
1 'polypeptide(L)'
;MKRATQKDVAVLAKVSQAAVSMVLSGGDVSSVSADTLVRIRQAVRELDYVPNRSAQALKTNRTMTVACIVPDITNPFYPSLLRGVQTVLEAENYDVISINTDGLRDREQHFLEWLRQGRVDGVIGVFWTVRAPEFAPLIEAGLPIVRIESSKKTGGLLAIDDIYVDGRSAAHDVTRYLVEKGHRHIGMIAGHGGPESVRVEGYRTALQAAGLDAQIVVDDVFTEEGGFRAALALLDGALRPTAIFAANDLMAIGAMQAIRERGLSIPHDIAVVGFDDISASKLVSPPLTTVAQFQSGIGMKAAEILMERLSGRKTGAGTVREMPFELIERGSA
;
A
#
# COMPACT_ATOMS: atom_id res chain seq x y z
N MET A 1 -20.98 13.77 -31.81
CA MET A 1 -21.11 15.20 -31.45
C MET A 1 -19.72 15.77 -31.17
N LYS A 2 -19.41 16.97 -31.66
CA LYS A 2 -18.14 17.65 -31.37
C LYS A 2 -18.20 18.15 -29.90
N ARG A 3 -17.24 17.78 -29.08
CA ARG A 3 -17.18 18.20 -27.68
C ARG A 3 -16.98 19.73 -27.62
N ALA A 4 -17.75 20.45 -26.79
CA ALA A 4 -17.56 21.88 -26.57
C ALA A 4 -16.12 22.16 -26.10
N THR A 5 -15.58 23.29 -26.54
CA THR A 5 -14.22 23.73 -26.20
C THR A 5 -14.28 24.98 -25.29
N GLN A 6 -13.16 25.27 -24.62
CA GLN A 6 -13.05 26.50 -23.84
C GLN A 6 -13.28 27.77 -24.67
N LYS A 7 -12.99 27.70 -25.99
CA LYS A 7 -13.27 28.80 -26.94
C LYS A 7 -14.77 28.99 -27.15
N ASP A 8 -15.55 27.90 -27.22
CA ASP A 8 -17.00 28.00 -27.39
C ASP A 8 -17.65 28.62 -26.15
N VAL A 9 -17.16 28.26 -24.94
CA VAL A 9 -17.59 28.90 -23.68
C VAL A 9 -17.27 30.41 -23.68
N ALA A 10 -16.08 30.77 -24.14
CA ALA A 10 -15.67 32.18 -24.22
C ALA A 10 -16.56 33.00 -25.16
N VAL A 11 -16.88 32.44 -26.33
CA VAL A 11 -17.80 33.06 -27.31
C VAL A 11 -19.20 33.24 -26.71
N LEU A 12 -19.78 32.18 -26.11
CA LEU A 12 -21.11 32.22 -25.53
C LEU A 12 -21.22 33.20 -24.34
N ALA A 13 -20.21 33.24 -23.48
CA ALA A 13 -20.12 34.13 -22.32
C ALA A 13 -19.70 35.56 -22.69
N LYS A 14 -19.32 35.83 -23.96
CA LYS A 14 -18.79 37.11 -24.45
C LYS A 14 -17.60 37.64 -23.63
N VAL A 15 -16.62 36.78 -23.42
CA VAL A 15 -15.39 37.04 -22.67
C VAL A 15 -14.17 36.49 -23.38
N SER A 16 -12.96 36.81 -22.92
CA SER A 16 -11.74 36.21 -23.45
C SER A 16 -11.60 34.74 -22.97
N GLN A 17 -10.94 33.92 -23.77
CA GLN A 17 -10.61 32.54 -23.36
C GLN A 17 -9.72 32.52 -22.10
N ALA A 18 -8.90 33.56 -21.89
CA ALA A 18 -8.10 33.70 -20.67
C ALA A 18 -8.98 33.85 -19.42
N ALA A 19 -10.07 34.66 -19.52
CA ALA A 19 -11.02 34.82 -18.40
C ALA A 19 -11.74 33.51 -18.08
N VAL A 20 -12.16 32.73 -19.12
CA VAL A 20 -12.75 31.40 -18.92
C VAL A 20 -11.74 30.46 -18.26
N SER A 21 -10.49 30.46 -18.74
CA SER A 21 -9.41 29.63 -18.15
C SER A 21 -9.19 29.95 -16.67
N MET A 22 -9.13 31.24 -16.33
CA MET A 22 -8.93 31.71 -14.95
C MET A 22 -10.06 31.24 -14.02
N VAL A 23 -11.31 31.39 -14.45
CA VAL A 23 -12.49 30.98 -13.67
C VAL A 23 -12.57 29.46 -13.49
N LEU A 24 -12.17 28.69 -14.51
CA LEU A 24 -12.26 27.23 -14.47
C LEU A 24 -11.07 26.54 -13.82
N SER A 25 -9.93 27.25 -13.66
CA SER A 25 -8.73 26.69 -13.00
C SER A 25 -8.77 26.76 -11.47
N GLY A 26 -9.80 27.37 -10.87
CA GLY A 26 -9.89 27.55 -9.41
C GLY A 26 -8.90 28.57 -8.84
N GLY A 27 -8.24 29.36 -9.72
CA GLY A 27 -7.30 30.41 -9.31
C GLY A 27 -8.00 31.64 -8.72
N ASP A 28 -7.20 32.68 -8.40
CA ASP A 28 -7.73 33.96 -7.91
C ASP A 28 -8.62 34.61 -8.96
N VAL A 29 -9.90 34.67 -8.67
CA VAL A 29 -10.93 35.30 -9.51
C VAL A 29 -11.26 36.75 -9.07
N SER A 30 -10.50 37.33 -8.14
CA SER A 30 -10.73 38.67 -7.61
C SER A 30 -10.73 39.76 -8.69
N SER A 31 -10.02 39.54 -9.79
CA SER A 31 -9.98 40.41 -10.96
C SER A 31 -11.15 40.23 -11.93
N VAL A 32 -12.05 39.26 -11.70
CA VAL A 32 -13.22 38.95 -12.56
C VAL A 32 -14.48 39.50 -11.90
N SER A 33 -15.25 40.34 -12.60
CA SER A 33 -16.50 40.86 -12.05
C SER A 33 -17.52 39.74 -11.79
N ALA A 34 -18.39 39.96 -10.78
CA ALA A 34 -19.44 39.00 -10.42
C ALA A 34 -20.36 38.65 -11.61
N ASP A 35 -20.72 39.66 -12.44
CA ASP A 35 -21.50 39.44 -13.67
C ASP A 35 -20.77 38.52 -14.67
N THR A 36 -19.48 38.72 -14.85
CA THR A 36 -18.65 37.89 -15.75
C THR A 36 -18.57 36.43 -15.23
N LEU A 37 -18.43 36.23 -13.92
CA LEU A 37 -18.44 34.90 -13.32
C LEU A 37 -19.77 34.19 -13.58
N VAL A 38 -20.92 34.87 -13.42
CA VAL A 38 -22.24 34.32 -13.70
C VAL A 38 -22.36 33.92 -15.17
N ARG A 39 -21.98 34.76 -16.11
CA ARG A 39 -22.04 34.47 -17.56
C ARG A 39 -21.17 33.26 -17.93
N ILE A 40 -19.95 33.17 -17.41
CA ILE A 40 -19.07 32.02 -17.67
C ILE A 40 -19.68 30.76 -17.14
N ARG A 41 -20.17 30.75 -15.89
CA ARG A 41 -20.79 29.55 -15.28
C ARG A 41 -22.08 29.13 -16.01
N GLN A 42 -22.85 30.07 -16.52
CA GLN A 42 -24.02 29.79 -17.34
C GLN A 42 -23.63 29.17 -18.67
N ALA A 43 -22.67 29.74 -19.41
CA ALA A 43 -22.17 29.20 -20.66
C ALA A 43 -21.58 27.78 -20.52
N VAL A 44 -20.89 27.52 -19.41
CA VAL A 44 -20.38 26.15 -19.08
C VAL A 44 -21.52 25.16 -18.97
N ARG A 45 -22.61 25.52 -18.26
CA ARG A 45 -23.78 24.67 -18.10
C ARG A 45 -24.52 24.47 -19.41
N GLU A 46 -24.77 25.52 -20.18
CA GLU A 46 -25.50 25.43 -21.46
C GLU A 46 -24.77 24.57 -22.50
N LEU A 47 -23.43 24.60 -22.51
CA LEU A 47 -22.62 23.82 -23.44
C LEU A 47 -22.25 22.46 -22.89
N ASP A 48 -22.69 22.08 -21.70
CA ASP A 48 -22.21 20.88 -20.98
C ASP A 48 -20.68 20.76 -21.07
N TYR A 49 -20.00 21.89 -20.88
CA TYR A 49 -18.54 21.94 -21.03
C TYR A 49 -17.85 21.37 -19.81
N VAL A 50 -17.07 20.33 -20.03
CA VAL A 50 -16.18 19.75 -19.03
C VAL A 50 -14.73 20.09 -19.39
N PRO A 51 -13.96 20.72 -18.48
CA PRO A 51 -12.55 21.00 -18.72
C PRO A 51 -11.77 19.74 -19.10
N ASN A 52 -10.96 19.84 -20.15
CA ASN A 52 -10.09 18.73 -20.56
C ASN A 52 -8.83 18.71 -19.68
N ARG A 53 -8.72 17.76 -18.76
CA ARG A 53 -7.55 17.60 -17.87
C ARG A 53 -6.25 17.39 -18.65
N SER A 54 -6.26 16.65 -19.75
CA SER A 54 -5.06 16.49 -20.60
C SER A 54 -4.57 17.80 -21.19
N ALA A 55 -5.48 18.69 -21.62
CA ALA A 55 -5.13 20.01 -22.11
C ALA A 55 -4.62 20.93 -20.98
N GLN A 56 -5.15 20.78 -19.77
CA GLN A 56 -4.64 21.50 -18.59
C GLN A 56 -3.25 20.97 -18.21
N ALA A 57 -3.04 19.66 -18.23
CA ALA A 57 -1.75 19.05 -17.93
C ALA A 57 -0.64 19.54 -18.85
N LEU A 58 -0.91 19.67 -20.17
CA LEU A 58 0.03 20.28 -21.13
C LEU A 58 0.40 21.73 -20.78
N LYS A 59 -0.54 22.49 -20.22
CA LYS A 59 -0.32 23.90 -19.86
C LYS A 59 0.39 24.07 -18.52
N THR A 60 0.06 23.24 -17.54
CA THR A 60 0.56 23.35 -16.17
C THR A 60 1.76 22.43 -15.89
N ASN A 61 2.06 21.52 -16.81
CA ASN A 61 2.98 20.39 -16.62
C ASN A 61 2.65 19.54 -15.40
N ARG A 62 1.33 19.41 -15.07
CA ARG A 62 0.80 18.60 -13.97
C ARG A 62 -0.44 17.85 -14.41
N THR A 63 -0.44 16.55 -14.17
CA THR A 63 -1.57 15.66 -14.48
C THR A 63 -2.62 15.64 -13.38
N MET A 64 -2.27 16.12 -12.18
CA MET A 64 -3.06 16.02 -10.96
C MET A 64 -3.45 14.58 -10.65
N THR A 65 -2.53 13.65 -10.92
CA THR A 65 -2.72 12.20 -10.76
C THR A 65 -1.49 11.58 -10.12
N VAL A 66 -1.70 10.69 -9.16
CA VAL A 66 -0.66 9.90 -8.50
C VAL A 66 -0.92 8.42 -8.77
N ALA A 67 0.12 7.67 -9.10
CA ALA A 67 0.05 6.21 -9.20
C ALA A 67 0.29 5.58 -7.82
N CYS A 68 -0.57 4.62 -7.46
CA CYS A 68 -0.39 3.76 -6.31
C CYS A 68 -0.17 2.32 -6.78
N ILE A 69 1.05 1.80 -6.64
CA ILE A 69 1.44 0.48 -7.11
C ILE A 69 1.42 -0.49 -5.94
N VAL A 70 0.67 -1.58 -6.07
CA VAL A 70 0.53 -2.61 -5.04
C VAL A 70 0.71 -4.01 -5.63
N PRO A 71 1.21 -4.98 -4.85
CA PRO A 71 1.37 -6.35 -5.34
C PRO A 71 0.05 -7.05 -5.60
N ASP A 72 -0.93 -6.91 -4.70
CA ASP A 72 -2.20 -7.63 -4.80
C ASP A 72 -3.36 -6.80 -4.22
N ILE A 73 -4.20 -6.25 -5.11
CA ILE A 73 -5.36 -5.44 -4.70
C ILE A 73 -6.45 -6.28 -4.00
N THR A 74 -6.41 -7.60 -4.11
CA THR A 74 -7.37 -8.49 -3.44
C THR A 74 -7.03 -8.75 -1.98
N ASN A 75 -5.77 -8.58 -1.58
CA ASN A 75 -5.37 -8.63 -0.18
C ASN A 75 -5.86 -7.36 0.55
N PRO A 76 -6.72 -7.48 1.59
CA PRO A 76 -7.34 -6.35 2.30
C PRO A 76 -6.37 -5.36 2.95
N PHE A 77 -5.10 -5.72 3.11
CA PHE A 77 -4.04 -4.81 3.53
C PHE A 77 -3.94 -3.60 2.59
N TYR A 78 -3.91 -3.84 1.27
CA TYR A 78 -3.68 -2.80 0.27
C TYR A 78 -4.86 -1.85 0.07
N PRO A 79 -6.12 -2.28 -0.02
CA PRO A 79 -7.28 -1.36 -0.03
C PRO A 79 -7.32 -0.40 1.15
N SER A 80 -6.96 -0.85 2.37
CA SER A 80 -6.88 0.01 3.55
C SER A 80 -5.77 1.07 3.44
N LEU A 81 -4.61 0.69 2.91
CA LEU A 81 -3.50 1.58 2.61
C LEU A 81 -3.88 2.61 1.53
N LEU A 82 -4.50 2.15 0.42
CA LEU A 82 -4.98 3.01 -0.67
C LEU A 82 -5.98 4.05 -0.18
N ARG A 83 -6.88 3.67 0.74
CA ARG A 83 -7.82 4.61 1.36
C ARG A 83 -7.08 5.73 2.12
N GLY A 84 -6.02 5.40 2.84
CA GLY A 84 -5.19 6.39 3.51
C GLY A 84 -4.53 7.35 2.53
N VAL A 85 -3.96 6.82 1.44
CA VAL A 85 -3.39 7.64 0.35
C VAL A 85 -4.43 8.58 -0.25
N GLN A 86 -5.60 8.03 -0.60
CA GLN A 86 -6.69 8.78 -1.21
C GLN A 86 -7.16 9.94 -0.31
N THR A 87 -7.28 9.71 1.00
CA THR A 87 -7.74 10.73 1.96
C THR A 87 -6.88 12.01 1.91
N VAL A 88 -5.56 11.87 1.79
CA VAL A 88 -4.64 13.01 1.72
C VAL A 88 -4.64 13.65 0.34
N LEU A 89 -4.62 12.84 -0.72
CA LEU A 89 -4.49 13.34 -2.10
C LEU A 89 -5.77 14.03 -2.59
N GLU A 90 -6.97 13.56 -2.19
CA GLU A 90 -8.24 14.22 -2.50
C GLU A 90 -8.33 15.64 -1.92
N ALA A 91 -7.79 15.88 -0.72
CA ALA A 91 -7.73 17.21 -0.11
C ALA A 91 -6.89 18.20 -0.92
N GLU A 92 -5.95 17.67 -1.70
CA GLU A 92 -5.06 18.45 -2.60
C GLU A 92 -5.51 18.39 -4.07
N ASN A 93 -6.72 17.89 -4.34
CA ASN A 93 -7.32 17.71 -5.68
C ASN A 93 -6.55 16.79 -6.62
N TYR A 94 -5.81 15.82 -6.08
CA TYR A 94 -5.16 14.76 -6.84
C TYR A 94 -6.05 13.52 -6.96
N ASP A 95 -6.10 12.94 -8.15
CA ASP A 95 -6.69 11.62 -8.39
C ASP A 95 -5.66 10.52 -8.10
N VAL A 96 -6.14 9.34 -7.70
CA VAL A 96 -5.31 8.15 -7.47
C VAL A 96 -5.62 7.08 -8.51
N ILE A 97 -4.59 6.57 -9.18
CA ILE A 97 -4.68 5.37 -10.04
C ILE A 97 -4.02 4.22 -9.30
N SER A 98 -4.78 3.17 -8.98
CA SER A 98 -4.22 1.94 -8.41
C SER A 98 -3.76 0.99 -9.51
N ILE A 99 -2.59 0.39 -9.33
CA ILE A 99 -1.94 -0.50 -10.27
C ILE A 99 -1.56 -1.79 -9.53
N ASN A 100 -2.01 -2.94 -10.06
CA ASN A 100 -1.73 -4.27 -9.51
C ASN A 100 -0.59 -4.93 -10.27
N THR A 101 0.43 -5.43 -9.56
CA THR A 101 1.61 -6.05 -10.18
C THR A 101 1.72 -7.55 -9.95
N ASP A 102 0.89 -8.13 -9.08
CA ASP A 102 1.00 -9.51 -8.57
C ASP A 102 2.40 -9.82 -7.97
N GLY A 103 3.16 -8.78 -7.61
CA GLY A 103 4.55 -8.91 -7.16
C GLY A 103 5.51 -9.46 -8.23
N LEU A 104 5.08 -9.48 -9.50
CA LEU A 104 5.84 -10.02 -10.62
C LEU A 104 6.79 -8.98 -11.20
N ARG A 105 8.06 -9.40 -11.39
CA ARG A 105 9.13 -8.53 -11.90
C ARG A 105 8.79 -7.86 -13.22
N ASP A 106 8.29 -8.63 -14.18
CA ASP A 106 7.99 -8.09 -15.52
C ASP A 106 6.89 -7.03 -15.46
N ARG A 107 5.90 -7.20 -14.57
CA ARG A 107 4.85 -6.20 -14.36
C ARG A 107 5.39 -4.96 -13.66
N GLU A 108 6.19 -5.13 -12.61
CA GLU A 108 6.81 -3.99 -11.93
C GLU A 108 7.69 -3.18 -12.89
N GLN A 109 8.51 -3.84 -13.73
CA GLN A 109 9.34 -3.18 -14.75
C GLN A 109 8.49 -2.48 -15.82
N HIS A 110 7.43 -3.13 -16.32
CA HIS A 110 6.50 -2.51 -17.26
C HIS A 110 5.94 -1.19 -16.72
N PHE A 111 5.56 -1.17 -15.44
CA PHE A 111 5.02 0.05 -14.84
C PHE A 111 6.06 1.13 -14.58
N LEU A 112 7.33 0.79 -14.35
CA LEU A 112 8.39 1.80 -14.33
C LEU A 112 8.52 2.53 -15.68
N GLU A 113 8.44 1.80 -16.79
CA GLU A 113 8.45 2.39 -18.14
C GLU A 113 7.19 3.23 -18.39
N TRP A 114 6.02 2.75 -17.94
CA TRP A 114 4.76 3.47 -18.03
C TRP A 114 4.79 4.81 -17.26
N LEU A 115 5.41 4.84 -16.07
CA LEU A 115 5.58 6.04 -15.24
C LEU A 115 6.43 7.11 -15.97
N ARG A 116 7.42 6.71 -16.77
CA ARG A 116 8.26 7.63 -17.56
C ARG A 116 7.50 8.42 -18.62
N GLN A 117 6.29 8.00 -18.98
CA GLN A 117 5.49 8.66 -20.02
C GLN A 117 4.78 9.94 -19.55
N GLY A 118 5.04 10.42 -18.33
CA GLY A 118 4.47 11.67 -17.81
C GLY A 118 2.94 11.59 -17.59
N ARG A 119 2.43 10.41 -17.29
CA ARG A 119 1.00 10.16 -17.05
C ARG A 119 0.56 10.49 -15.62
N VAL A 120 1.51 10.60 -14.72
CA VAL A 120 1.30 10.88 -13.28
C VAL A 120 2.36 11.86 -12.80
N ASP A 121 2.07 12.55 -11.72
CA ASP A 121 2.98 13.53 -11.12
C ASP A 121 3.86 12.91 -10.02
N GLY A 122 3.51 11.72 -9.54
CA GLY A 122 4.27 11.01 -8.51
C GLY A 122 3.81 9.56 -8.35
N VAL A 123 4.57 8.78 -7.60
CA VAL A 123 4.27 7.38 -7.32
C VAL A 123 4.45 7.04 -5.85
N ILE A 124 3.49 6.28 -5.31
CA ILE A 124 3.59 5.58 -4.03
C ILE A 124 3.52 4.09 -4.36
N GLY A 125 4.43 3.26 -3.84
CA GLY A 125 4.38 1.86 -4.21
C GLY A 125 5.03 0.90 -3.24
N VAL A 126 4.50 -0.33 -3.25
CA VAL A 126 5.10 -1.53 -2.67
C VAL A 126 5.69 -2.33 -3.82
N PHE A 127 7.01 -2.49 -3.83
CA PHE A 127 7.72 -3.21 -4.87
C PHE A 127 8.46 -4.42 -4.27
N TRP A 128 8.22 -5.60 -4.81
CA TRP A 128 8.83 -6.83 -4.30
C TRP A 128 10.13 -7.16 -5.00
N THR A 129 10.27 -6.78 -6.26
CA THR A 129 11.37 -7.22 -7.13
C THR A 129 12.25 -6.08 -7.62
N VAL A 130 11.68 -4.89 -7.83
CA VAL A 130 12.40 -3.70 -8.30
C VAL A 130 13.23 -3.09 -7.18
N ARG A 131 14.48 -2.80 -7.47
CA ARG A 131 15.47 -2.26 -6.52
C ARG A 131 15.71 -0.77 -6.74
N ALA A 132 16.21 -0.08 -5.72
CA ALA A 132 16.42 1.38 -5.74
C ALA A 132 17.15 1.92 -6.99
N PRO A 133 18.23 1.31 -7.53
CA PRO A 133 18.87 1.83 -8.75
C PRO A 133 17.99 1.84 -9.99
N GLU A 134 16.98 0.95 -10.05
CA GLU A 134 16.08 0.86 -11.22
C GLU A 134 15.11 2.05 -11.32
N PHE A 135 14.97 2.82 -10.24
CA PHE A 135 14.20 4.07 -10.22
C PHE A 135 14.98 5.29 -10.73
N ALA A 136 16.29 5.18 -10.97
CA ALA A 136 17.12 6.31 -11.36
C ALA A 136 16.54 7.10 -12.57
N PRO A 137 16.06 6.45 -13.66
CA PRO A 137 15.48 7.17 -14.78
C PRO A 137 14.22 7.99 -14.45
N LEU A 138 13.43 7.55 -13.46
CA LEU A 138 12.25 8.30 -12.99
C LEU A 138 12.66 9.50 -12.15
N ILE A 139 13.68 9.34 -11.32
CA ILE A 139 14.23 10.42 -10.48
C ILE A 139 14.87 11.50 -11.36
N GLU A 140 15.63 11.10 -12.38
CA GLU A 140 16.20 12.01 -13.36
C GLU A 140 15.13 12.78 -14.15
N ALA A 141 13.99 12.15 -14.41
CA ALA A 141 12.82 12.79 -14.99
C ALA A 141 12.05 13.70 -14.01
N GLY A 142 12.48 13.77 -12.74
CA GLY A 142 11.87 14.61 -11.70
C GLY A 142 10.60 14.04 -11.09
N LEU A 143 10.32 12.71 -11.25
CA LEU A 143 9.15 12.06 -10.67
C LEU A 143 9.40 11.73 -9.19
N PRO A 144 8.65 12.31 -8.23
CA PRO A 144 8.74 11.94 -6.82
C PRO A 144 8.30 10.50 -6.56
N ILE A 145 9.04 9.79 -5.70
CA ILE A 145 8.83 8.39 -5.39
C ILE A 145 8.79 8.19 -3.88
N VAL A 146 7.74 7.55 -3.39
CA VAL A 146 7.62 7.06 -2.02
C VAL A 146 7.45 5.54 -2.07
N ARG A 147 8.37 4.78 -1.45
CA ARG A 147 8.25 3.33 -1.34
C ARG A 147 7.77 2.93 0.05
N ILE A 148 6.96 1.87 0.08
CA ILE A 148 6.50 1.24 1.32
C ILE A 148 7.19 -0.11 1.43
N GLU A 149 7.92 -0.33 2.52
CA GLU A 149 8.86 -1.42 2.71
C GLU A 149 8.54 -2.22 3.98
N SER A 150 9.00 -3.46 4.05
CA SER A 150 8.88 -4.33 5.21
C SER A 150 10.08 -4.28 6.16
N SER A 151 11.09 -3.50 5.82
CA SER A 151 12.31 -3.31 6.62
C SER A 151 12.99 -1.99 6.26
N LYS A 152 13.79 -1.50 7.20
CA LYS A 152 14.63 -0.33 6.97
C LYS A 152 15.56 -0.55 5.78
N LYS A 153 15.52 0.36 4.81
CA LYS A 153 16.50 0.41 3.74
C LYS A 153 17.63 1.35 4.13
N THR A 154 18.84 1.05 3.71
CA THR A 154 19.95 2.00 3.83
C THR A 154 19.66 3.17 2.90
N GLY A 155 19.51 4.37 3.46
CA GLY A 155 19.32 5.59 2.69
C GLY A 155 20.44 5.75 1.67
N GLY A 156 20.05 5.88 0.39
CA GLY A 156 20.99 6.11 -0.72
C GLY A 156 21.04 7.59 -1.08
N LEU A 157 21.92 7.92 -2.06
CA LEU A 157 21.97 9.26 -2.66
C LEU A 157 20.74 9.57 -3.53
N LEU A 158 19.90 8.56 -3.81
CA LEU A 158 18.71 8.71 -4.63
C LEU A 158 17.59 9.44 -3.87
N ALA A 159 16.84 10.26 -4.59
CA ALA A 159 15.68 11.00 -4.07
C ALA A 159 14.43 10.10 -3.96
N ILE A 160 14.55 8.97 -3.23
CA ILE A 160 13.47 8.04 -2.93
C ILE A 160 13.16 8.14 -1.44
N ASP A 161 11.92 8.40 -1.09
CA ASP A 161 11.48 8.35 0.30
C ASP A 161 10.96 6.95 0.63
N ASP A 162 11.45 6.37 1.71
CA ASP A 162 11.06 5.06 2.19
C ASP A 162 10.24 5.18 3.48
N ILE A 163 9.12 4.48 3.52
CA ILE A 163 8.34 4.24 4.73
C ILE A 163 8.40 2.74 4.99
N TYR A 164 8.66 2.34 6.22
CA TYR A 164 8.68 0.92 6.56
C TYR A 164 8.06 0.63 7.91
N VAL A 165 7.52 -0.57 8.05
CA VAL A 165 7.26 -1.23 9.34
C VAL A 165 8.36 -2.26 9.54
N ASP A 166 8.97 -2.31 10.74
CA ASP A 166 10.01 -3.31 11.02
C ASP A 166 9.38 -4.71 11.17
N GLY A 167 9.23 -5.38 10.02
CA GLY A 167 8.65 -6.72 9.95
C GLY A 167 9.49 -7.80 10.65
N ARG A 168 10.82 -7.57 10.80
CA ARG A 168 11.69 -8.48 11.55
C ARG A 168 11.37 -8.39 13.05
N SER A 169 11.39 -7.18 13.60
CA SER A 169 11.09 -6.97 15.01
C SER A 169 9.67 -7.41 15.35
N ALA A 170 8.69 -7.12 14.49
CA ALA A 170 7.31 -7.57 14.67
C ALA A 170 7.18 -9.10 14.68
N ALA A 171 7.82 -9.80 13.75
CA ALA A 171 7.81 -11.27 13.70
C ALA A 171 8.57 -11.90 14.89
N HIS A 172 9.65 -11.26 15.33
CA HIS A 172 10.36 -11.64 16.56
C HIS A 172 9.43 -11.54 17.77
N ASP A 173 8.71 -10.43 17.92
CA ASP A 173 7.80 -10.21 19.05
C ASP A 173 6.62 -11.18 19.06
N VAL A 174 6.02 -11.50 17.89
CA VAL A 174 5.02 -12.56 17.76
C VAL A 174 5.55 -13.89 18.23
N THR A 175 6.75 -14.26 17.78
CA THR A 175 7.33 -15.57 18.11
C THR A 175 7.68 -15.64 19.60
N ARG A 176 8.25 -14.58 20.15
CA ARG A 176 8.52 -14.46 21.60
C ARG A 176 7.24 -14.58 22.42
N TYR A 177 6.16 -13.90 22.03
CA TYR A 177 4.85 -14.01 22.67
C TYR A 177 4.37 -15.47 22.73
N LEU A 178 4.47 -16.22 21.63
CA LEU A 178 4.11 -17.63 21.63
C LEU A 178 5.01 -18.48 22.54
N VAL A 179 6.31 -18.20 22.60
CA VAL A 179 7.26 -18.86 23.52
C VAL A 179 6.91 -18.54 24.98
N GLU A 180 6.58 -17.30 25.31
CA GLU A 180 6.15 -16.85 26.63
C GLU A 180 4.82 -17.48 27.08
N LYS A 181 3.91 -17.78 26.12
CA LYS A 181 2.67 -18.56 26.35
C LYS A 181 2.94 -20.06 26.59
N GLY A 182 4.18 -20.51 26.48
CA GLY A 182 4.60 -21.88 26.77
C GLY A 182 4.74 -22.78 25.54
N HIS A 183 4.50 -22.29 24.34
CA HIS A 183 4.69 -23.07 23.13
C HIS A 183 6.17 -23.38 22.86
N ARG A 184 6.47 -24.63 22.49
CA ARG A 184 7.83 -25.09 22.18
C ARG A 184 7.96 -25.62 20.75
N HIS A 185 6.84 -26.02 20.16
CA HIS A 185 6.72 -26.44 18.77
C HIS A 185 5.87 -25.41 18.05
N ILE A 186 6.52 -24.44 17.43
CA ILE A 186 5.89 -23.31 16.75
C ILE A 186 6.19 -23.44 15.26
N GLY A 187 5.16 -23.63 14.45
CA GLY A 187 5.29 -23.64 13.00
C GLY A 187 5.15 -22.23 12.42
N MET A 188 5.86 -21.92 11.33
CA MET A 188 5.64 -20.70 10.55
C MET A 188 5.13 -21.05 9.16
N ILE A 189 4.11 -20.31 8.73
CA ILE A 189 3.61 -20.31 7.36
C ILE A 189 4.01 -19.00 6.71
N ALA A 190 4.71 -19.06 5.58
CA ALA A 190 5.14 -17.89 4.82
C ALA A 190 4.72 -17.98 3.35
N GLY A 191 4.48 -16.84 2.70
CA GLY A 191 4.30 -16.78 1.26
C GLY A 191 5.64 -16.47 0.60
N HIS A 192 5.80 -16.74 -0.69
CA HIS A 192 7.03 -16.47 -1.40
C HIS A 192 7.18 -14.99 -1.80
N GLY A 193 8.35 -14.41 -1.54
CA GLY A 193 8.67 -13.03 -1.93
C GLY A 193 8.16 -11.94 -0.95
N GLY A 194 8.28 -10.69 -1.35
CA GLY A 194 7.85 -9.54 -0.55
C GLY A 194 8.42 -9.50 0.86
N PRO A 195 7.58 -9.48 1.90
CA PRO A 195 8.02 -9.40 3.30
C PRO A 195 8.52 -10.72 3.89
N GLU A 196 8.50 -11.84 3.15
CA GLU A 196 8.82 -13.19 3.65
C GLU A 196 10.13 -13.22 4.41
N SER A 197 11.22 -12.83 3.76
CA SER A 197 12.58 -13.02 4.29
C SER A 197 12.78 -12.33 5.65
N VAL A 198 12.22 -11.13 5.82
CA VAL A 198 12.36 -10.38 7.08
C VAL A 198 11.51 -10.97 8.19
N ARG A 199 10.30 -11.45 7.89
CA ARG A 199 9.42 -12.11 8.88
C ARG A 199 9.97 -13.47 9.29
N VAL A 200 10.47 -14.27 8.33
CA VAL A 200 11.16 -15.53 8.59
C VAL A 200 12.40 -15.33 9.46
N GLU A 201 13.18 -14.28 9.20
CA GLU A 201 14.37 -13.96 10.00
C GLU A 201 14.00 -13.60 11.45
N GLY A 202 12.97 -12.77 11.65
CA GLY A 202 12.47 -12.43 12.99
C GLY A 202 12.01 -13.67 13.77
N TYR A 203 11.24 -14.54 13.13
CA TYR A 203 10.81 -15.82 13.70
C TYR A 203 12.01 -16.71 14.10
N ARG A 204 12.96 -16.91 13.19
CA ARG A 204 14.16 -17.74 13.46
C ARG A 204 14.98 -17.18 14.61
N THR A 205 15.19 -15.88 14.64
CA THR A 205 15.98 -15.22 15.68
C THR A 205 15.33 -15.40 17.06
N ALA A 206 14.00 -15.27 17.17
CA ALA A 206 13.30 -15.49 18.43
C ALA A 206 13.37 -16.93 18.91
N LEU A 207 13.19 -17.91 18.02
CA LEU A 207 13.33 -19.34 18.39
C LEU A 207 14.75 -19.70 18.79
N GLN A 208 15.76 -19.21 18.06
CA GLN A 208 17.17 -19.41 18.41
C GLN A 208 17.48 -18.86 19.82
N ALA A 209 16.97 -17.68 20.16
CA ALA A 209 17.12 -17.12 21.49
C ALA A 209 16.46 -17.97 22.59
N ALA A 210 15.39 -18.69 22.23
CA ALA A 210 14.70 -19.62 23.14
C ALA A 210 15.27 -21.06 23.13
N GLY A 211 16.30 -21.36 22.33
CA GLY A 211 16.86 -22.70 22.17
C GLY A 211 15.92 -23.68 21.47
N LEU A 212 15.05 -23.20 20.56
CA LEU A 212 14.05 -23.98 19.85
C LEU A 212 14.36 -24.07 18.36
N ASP A 213 13.91 -25.18 17.74
CA ASP A 213 14.08 -25.40 16.30
C ASP A 213 12.99 -24.71 15.50
N ALA A 214 13.36 -24.18 14.33
CA ALA A 214 12.45 -23.55 13.40
C ALA A 214 11.79 -24.57 12.47
N GLN A 215 10.47 -24.48 12.33
CA GLN A 215 9.66 -25.27 11.41
C GLN A 215 8.92 -24.32 10.47
N ILE A 216 9.30 -24.27 9.20
CA ILE A 216 8.78 -23.30 8.24
C ILE A 216 8.24 -24.02 7.00
N VAL A 217 7.02 -23.70 6.60
CA VAL A 217 6.44 -24.07 5.31
C VAL A 217 6.19 -22.79 4.51
N VAL A 218 6.74 -22.75 3.30
CA VAL A 218 6.55 -21.64 2.36
C VAL A 218 5.61 -22.10 1.25
N ASP A 219 4.53 -21.37 1.04
CA ASP A 219 3.64 -21.53 -0.12
C ASP A 219 3.95 -20.43 -1.17
N ASP A 220 3.53 -20.64 -2.40
CA ASP A 220 3.83 -19.71 -3.49
C ASP A 220 3.08 -18.37 -3.36
N VAL A 221 2.01 -18.32 -2.54
CA VAL A 221 1.11 -17.15 -2.47
C VAL A 221 0.71 -16.80 -1.03
N PHE A 222 0.43 -15.49 -0.81
CA PHE A 222 -0.04 -14.95 0.47
C PHE A 222 -1.58 -14.96 0.58
N THR A 223 -2.23 -16.09 0.23
CA THR A 223 -3.69 -16.24 0.20
C THR A 223 -4.19 -17.20 1.28
N GLU A 224 -5.52 -17.26 1.45
CA GLU A 224 -6.17 -18.23 2.34
C GLU A 224 -5.88 -19.66 1.91
N GLU A 225 -5.94 -19.94 0.60
CA GLU A 225 -5.66 -21.27 0.06
C GLU A 225 -4.20 -21.69 0.30
N GLY A 226 -3.26 -20.73 0.12
CA GLY A 226 -1.85 -20.97 0.43
C GLY A 226 -1.64 -21.28 1.91
N GLY A 227 -2.26 -20.49 2.78
CA GLY A 227 -2.26 -20.71 4.23
C GLY A 227 -2.85 -22.05 4.64
N PHE A 228 -3.96 -22.45 4.00
CA PHE A 228 -4.60 -23.75 4.23
C PHE A 228 -3.68 -24.92 3.85
N ARG A 229 -3.09 -24.91 2.64
CA ARG A 229 -2.17 -25.97 2.19
C ARG A 229 -0.93 -26.07 3.08
N ALA A 230 -0.34 -24.93 3.42
CA ALA A 230 0.85 -24.87 4.27
C ALA A 230 0.56 -25.38 5.69
N ALA A 231 -0.62 -25.04 6.23
CA ALA A 231 -1.06 -25.55 7.53
C ALA A 231 -1.24 -27.09 7.53
N LEU A 232 -1.86 -27.65 6.49
CA LEU A 232 -1.97 -29.11 6.36
C LEU A 232 -0.59 -29.76 6.34
N ALA A 233 0.38 -29.21 5.62
CA ALA A 233 1.75 -29.72 5.60
C ALA A 233 2.42 -29.69 6.99
N LEU A 234 2.17 -28.65 7.79
CA LEU A 234 2.64 -28.58 9.17
C LEU A 234 1.94 -29.61 10.08
N LEU A 235 0.63 -29.79 9.92
CA LEU A 235 -0.19 -30.68 10.75
C LEU A 235 0.11 -32.15 10.47
N ASP A 236 0.42 -32.49 9.22
CA ASP A 236 0.75 -33.85 8.76
C ASP A 236 2.25 -34.16 8.90
N GLY A 237 3.06 -33.19 9.31
CA GLY A 237 4.49 -33.35 9.53
C GLY A 237 4.85 -34.25 10.72
N ALA A 238 6.10 -34.69 10.79
CA ALA A 238 6.61 -35.57 11.85
C ALA A 238 6.47 -34.97 13.26
N LEU A 239 6.52 -33.65 13.36
CA LEU A 239 6.36 -32.90 14.61
C LEU A 239 5.25 -31.86 14.43
N ARG A 240 4.07 -32.17 14.95
CA ARG A 240 2.93 -31.25 14.88
C ARG A 240 3.15 -30.04 15.79
N PRO A 241 3.02 -28.81 15.28
CA PRO A 241 3.15 -27.61 16.11
C PRO A 241 1.97 -27.46 17.08
N THR A 242 2.22 -26.81 18.21
CA THR A 242 1.19 -26.35 19.15
C THR A 242 0.77 -24.91 18.91
N ALA A 243 1.53 -24.19 18.08
CA ALA A 243 1.19 -22.84 17.62
C ALA A 243 1.65 -22.65 16.17
N ILE A 244 0.93 -21.85 15.42
CA ILE A 244 1.26 -21.45 14.05
C ILE A 244 1.32 -19.93 13.99
N PHE A 245 2.47 -19.39 13.54
CA PHE A 245 2.61 -18.03 13.10
C PHE A 245 2.48 -17.95 11.57
N ALA A 246 1.44 -17.33 11.06
CA ALA A 246 1.25 -17.11 9.64
C ALA A 246 1.75 -15.71 9.23
N ALA A 247 2.44 -15.64 8.10
CA ALA A 247 3.09 -14.42 7.63
C ALA A 247 2.10 -13.29 7.29
N ASN A 248 0.82 -13.59 7.07
CA ASN A 248 -0.25 -12.59 7.03
C ASN A 248 -1.58 -13.17 7.53
N ASP A 249 -2.59 -12.32 7.69
CA ASP A 249 -3.90 -12.71 8.21
C ASP A 249 -4.68 -13.63 7.26
N LEU A 250 -4.55 -13.46 5.93
CA LEU A 250 -5.21 -14.36 4.98
C LEU A 250 -4.69 -15.78 5.14
N MET A 251 -3.37 -15.97 5.21
CA MET A 251 -2.77 -17.28 5.47
C MET A 251 -3.16 -17.82 6.85
N ALA A 252 -3.25 -16.95 7.87
CA ALA A 252 -3.72 -17.36 9.20
C ALA A 252 -5.16 -17.87 9.16
N ILE A 253 -6.05 -17.22 8.42
CA ILE A 253 -7.45 -17.62 8.24
C ILE A 253 -7.52 -18.99 7.54
N GLY A 254 -6.72 -19.18 6.49
CA GLY A 254 -6.58 -20.49 5.83
C GLY A 254 -6.06 -21.60 6.78
N ALA A 255 -5.06 -21.27 7.60
CA ALA A 255 -4.56 -22.18 8.62
C ALA A 255 -5.62 -22.55 9.66
N MET A 256 -6.41 -21.57 10.12
CA MET A 256 -7.54 -21.83 11.04
C MET A 256 -8.58 -22.76 10.42
N GLN A 257 -8.82 -22.67 9.13
CA GLN A 257 -9.70 -23.61 8.42
C GLN A 257 -9.11 -25.01 8.41
N ALA A 258 -7.83 -25.19 8.04
CA ALA A 258 -7.15 -26.49 8.00
C ALA A 258 -7.13 -27.18 9.38
N ILE A 259 -6.89 -26.41 10.45
CA ILE A 259 -6.93 -26.90 11.83
C ILE A 259 -8.30 -27.48 12.16
N ARG A 260 -9.39 -26.78 11.82
CA ARG A 260 -10.76 -27.25 12.06
C ARG A 260 -11.11 -28.49 11.24
N GLU A 261 -10.68 -28.56 9.98
CA GLU A 261 -10.90 -29.76 9.14
C GLU A 261 -10.21 -30.99 9.69
N ARG A 262 -9.12 -30.83 10.46
CA ARG A 262 -8.48 -31.91 11.22
C ARG A 262 -9.17 -32.23 12.57
N GLY A 263 -10.30 -31.57 12.87
CA GLY A 263 -11.03 -31.75 14.12
C GLY A 263 -10.34 -31.14 15.35
N LEU A 264 -9.38 -30.24 15.13
CA LEU A 264 -8.61 -29.58 16.17
C LEU A 264 -9.23 -28.23 16.55
N SER A 265 -9.09 -27.82 17.80
CA SER A 265 -9.62 -26.59 18.36
C SER A 265 -8.55 -25.49 18.44
N ILE A 266 -9.00 -24.26 18.25
CA ILE A 266 -8.19 -23.05 18.36
C ILE A 266 -8.71 -22.24 19.55
N PRO A 267 -7.88 -21.82 20.51
CA PRO A 267 -6.41 -22.00 20.58
C PRO A 267 -5.96 -23.28 21.30
N HIS A 268 -6.90 -24.12 21.83
CA HIS A 268 -6.58 -25.18 22.82
C HIS A 268 -5.63 -26.24 22.29
N ASP A 269 -5.81 -26.74 21.06
CA ASP A 269 -4.90 -27.69 20.43
C ASP A 269 -3.79 -26.97 19.68
N ILE A 270 -4.13 -25.89 18.96
CA ILE A 270 -3.17 -25.10 18.18
C ILE A 270 -3.54 -23.62 18.27
N ALA A 271 -2.62 -22.82 18.80
CA ALA A 271 -2.71 -21.36 18.75
C ALA A 271 -2.37 -20.83 17.34
N VAL A 272 -3.02 -19.76 16.89
CA VAL A 272 -2.76 -19.14 15.60
C VAL A 272 -2.55 -17.65 15.77
N VAL A 273 -1.45 -17.12 15.20
CA VAL A 273 -1.17 -15.69 15.12
C VAL A 273 -0.97 -15.30 13.65
N GLY A 274 -1.60 -14.21 13.25
CA GLY A 274 -1.48 -13.60 11.93
C GLY A 274 -0.57 -12.39 11.90
N PHE A 275 -0.69 -11.63 10.80
CA PHE A 275 0.02 -10.38 10.58
C PHE A 275 -0.81 -9.52 9.63
N ASP A 276 -0.99 -8.23 9.91
CA ASP A 276 -1.63 -7.15 9.16
C ASP A 276 -2.80 -6.48 9.88
N ASP A 277 -3.56 -7.17 10.74
CA ASP A 277 -4.82 -6.73 11.36
C ASP A 277 -5.86 -6.29 10.32
N ILE A 278 -6.11 -7.14 9.32
CA ILE A 278 -7.18 -6.90 8.34
C ILE A 278 -8.57 -7.01 9.02
N SER A 279 -9.60 -6.42 8.40
CA SER A 279 -10.95 -6.43 8.99
C SER A 279 -11.47 -7.83 9.30
N ALA A 280 -11.13 -8.84 8.48
CA ALA A 280 -11.53 -10.22 8.67
C ALA A 280 -10.97 -10.85 9.96
N SER A 281 -9.81 -10.39 10.46
CA SER A 281 -9.19 -10.91 11.68
C SER A 281 -10.09 -10.82 12.90
N LYS A 282 -11.00 -9.83 12.93
CA LYS A 282 -11.97 -9.59 14.00
C LYS A 282 -13.26 -10.41 13.85
N LEU A 283 -13.54 -10.89 12.63
CA LEU A 283 -14.80 -11.54 12.24
C LEU A 283 -14.72 -13.06 12.26
N VAL A 284 -13.51 -13.63 12.19
CA VAL A 284 -13.30 -15.07 12.31
C VAL A 284 -13.53 -15.55 13.75
N SER A 285 -13.79 -16.85 13.94
CA SER A 285 -14.02 -17.43 15.27
C SER A 285 -13.01 -18.56 15.52
N PRO A 286 -12.20 -18.48 16.61
CA PRO A 286 -12.08 -17.30 17.47
C PRO A 286 -11.48 -16.10 16.73
N PRO A 287 -11.65 -14.85 17.23
CA PRO A 287 -11.00 -13.69 16.62
C PRO A 287 -9.48 -13.83 16.63
N LEU A 288 -8.84 -13.46 15.51
CA LEU A 288 -7.42 -13.71 15.25
C LEU A 288 -6.51 -12.71 15.99
N THR A 289 -5.60 -13.24 16.81
CA THR A 289 -4.44 -12.53 17.33
C THR A 289 -3.50 -12.21 16.16
N THR A 290 -3.05 -10.96 16.03
CA THR A 290 -2.30 -10.51 14.86
C THR A 290 -1.46 -9.28 15.13
N VAL A 291 -0.60 -8.88 14.19
CA VAL A 291 0.16 -7.63 14.24
C VAL A 291 -0.57 -6.55 13.45
N ALA A 292 -0.97 -5.49 14.10
CA ALA A 292 -1.47 -4.29 13.44
C ALA A 292 -0.31 -3.47 12.85
N GLN A 293 -0.40 -3.14 11.57
CA GLN A 293 0.55 -2.26 10.88
C GLN A 293 -0.02 -0.86 10.64
N PHE A 294 -1.29 -0.61 10.98
CA PHE A 294 -1.98 0.67 10.77
C PHE A 294 -1.94 1.13 9.31
N GLN A 295 -2.37 0.28 8.38
CA GLN A 295 -2.25 0.42 6.92
C GLN A 295 -2.70 1.79 6.40
N SER A 296 -3.87 2.29 6.88
CA SER A 296 -4.37 3.61 6.50
C SER A 296 -3.42 4.72 6.94
N GLY A 297 -2.81 4.61 8.12
CA GLY A 297 -1.80 5.55 8.62
C GLY A 297 -0.52 5.54 7.76
N ILE A 298 -0.08 4.35 7.30
CA ILE A 298 1.03 4.23 6.36
C ILE A 298 0.70 4.96 5.06
N GLY A 299 -0.49 4.71 4.50
CA GLY A 299 -0.96 5.34 3.27
C GLY A 299 -1.04 6.87 3.38
N MET A 300 -1.62 7.38 4.47
CA MET A 300 -1.66 8.83 4.74
C MET A 300 -0.26 9.43 4.81
N LYS A 301 0.65 8.78 5.55
CA LYS A 301 2.03 9.28 5.69
C LYS A 301 2.80 9.26 4.37
N ALA A 302 2.61 8.24 3.55
CA ALA A 302 3.19 8.16 2.20
C ALA A 302 2.72 9.33 1.32
N ALA A 303 1.42 9.60 1.33
CA ALA A 303 0.84 10.69 0.56
C ALA A 303 1.30 12.08 1.06
N GLU A 304 1.40 12.31 2.38
CA GLU A 304 1.95 13.53 2.94
C GLU A 304 3.38 13.80 2.43
N ILE A 305 4.26 12.80 2.49
CA ILE A 305 5.64 12.91 2.03
C ILE A 305 5.69 13.19 0.52
N LEU A 306 4.84 12.52 -0.27
CA LEU A 306 4.75 12.76 -1.70
C LEU A 306 4.31 14.20 -1.99
N MET A 307 3.31 14.72 -1.27
CA MET A 307 2.83 16.10 -1.42
C MET A 307 3.88 17.14 -1.03
N GLU A 308 4.73 16.87 -0.03
CA GLU A 308 5.88 17.71 0.29
C GLU A 308 6.86 17.80 -0.90
N ARG A 309 7.12 16.69 -1.60
CA ARG A 309 7.93 16.65 -2.83
C ARG A 309 7.27 17.41 -3.97
N LEU A 310 6.00 17.12 -4.25
CA LEU A 310 5.23 17.75 -5.33
C LEU A 310 5.08 19.27 -5.16
N SER A 311 4.98 19.75 -3.92
CA SER A 311 4.92 21.19 -3.62
C SER A 311 6.30 21.87 -3.57
N GLY A 312 7.39 21.13 -3.71
CA GLY A 312 8.76 21.66 -3.60
C GLY A 312 9.20 21.98 -2.15
N ARG A 313 8.38 21.70 -1.15
CA ARG A 313 8.75 21.87 0.29
C ARG A 313 9.85 20.90 0.73
N LYS A 314 9.98 19.78 0.03
CA LYS A 314 11.02 18.77 0.26
C LYS A 314 11.82 18.53 -1.02
N THR A 315 13.13 18.70 -0.94
CA THR A 315 14.08 18.52 -2.05
C THR A 315 15.28 17.69 -1.60
N GLY A 316 16.12 17.28 -2.54
CA GLY A 316 17.35 16.55 -2.25
C GLY A 316 17.13 15.06 -1.96
N ALA A 317 18.04 14.45 -1.20
CA ALA A 317 18.06 13.03 -0.91
C ALA A 317 16.77 12.51 -0.27
N GLY A 318 16.49 11.24 -0.48
CA GLY A 318 15.35 10.56 0.13
C GLY A 318 15.48 10.41 1.64
N THR A 319 14.36 10.25 2.31
CA THR A 319 14.29 10.01 3.77
C THR A 319 13.77 8.61 4.05
N VAL A 320 14.09 8.11 5.25
CA VAL A 320 13.60 6.80 5.73
C VAL A 320 12.76 7.04 6.96
N ARG A 321 11.49 6.62 6.94
CA ARG A 321 10.55 6.79 8.03
C ARG A 321 10.04 5.45 8.53
N GLU A 322 10.24 5.19 9.81
CA GLU A 322 9.65 4.05 10.51
C GLU A 322 8.22 4.34 10.93
N MET A 323 7.35 3.36 10.74
CA MET A 323 5.97 3.36 11.20
C MET A 323 5.81 2.33 12.33
N PRO A 324 4.94 2.61 13.31
CA PRO A 324 4.73 1.70 14.43
C PRO A 324 4.00 0.41 13.98
N PHE A 325 4.17 -0.63 14.80
CA PHE A 325 3.34 -1.83 14.79
C PHE A 325 2.90 -2.17 16.21
N GLU A 326 1.87 -3.01 16.35
CA GLU A 326 1.37 -3.46 17.65
C GLU A 326 0.86 -4.89 17.55
N LEU A 327 1.21 -5.76 18.51
CA LEU A 327 0.62 -7.09 18.65
C LEU A 327 -0.77 -6.95 19.30
N ILE A 328 -1.80 -7.33 18.57
CA ILE A 328 -3.20 -7.29 19.02
C ILE A 328 -3.61 -8.69 19.47
N GLU A 329 -3.64 -8.89 20.77
CA GLU A 329 -4.11 -10.16 21.36
C GLU A 329 -5.63 -10.29 21.21
N ARG A 330 -6.07 -11.48 20.79
CA ARG A 330 -7.47 -11.88 20.67
C ARG A 330 -7.64 -13.34 21.10
N GLY A 331 -8.65 -14.04 20.58
CA GLY A 331 -9.02 -15.37 21.04
C GLY A 331 -8.29 -16.55 20.37
N SER A 332 -7.41 -16.31 19.41
CA SER A 332 -6.78 -17.40 18.65
C SER A 332 -5.40 -17.85 19.19
N ALA A 333 -4.85 -17.12 20.18
CA ALA A 333 -3.57 -17.45 20.79
C ALA A 333 -3.46 -16.95 22.24
#